data_88335abdfca29a4b1e20985a093a0c60
#
_entry.id   88335abdfca29a4b1e20985a093a0c60
#
_cell.length_a   1.000
_cell.length_b   1.000
_cell.length_c   1.000
_cell.angle_alpha   90.00
_cell.angle_beta   90.00
_cell.angle_gamma   90.00
#
_symmetry.space_group_name_H-M   'P 1'
#
loop_
_entity.id
_entity.type
_entity.pdbx_description
1 polymer ?
#
loop_
_entity_poly.entity_id
_entity_poly.type
_entity_poly.pdbx_seq_one_letter_code
_entity_poly.pdbx_strand_id
1 'polypeptide(L)'
;MNLHMPQDEESEAELKNLAAVPYQIISPANNASIVGVFQDSLLGAYRFTRPDIKFNQLDAMNLLMSFNKINTSALKKSKEITSFEIMSQIMPPLTMKFGNKWF
;
A
#
# COMPACT_ATOMS: atom_id res chain seq x y z
N MET A 1 -10.32 7.83 -20.56
CA MET A 1 -10.94 7.91 -19.22
C MET A 1 -11.89 9.09 -19.21
N ASN A 2 -13.10 8.90 -18.70
CA ASN A 2 -14.12 9.95 -18.69
C ASN A 2 -14.18 10.61 -17.31
N LEU A 3 -14.48 11.90 -17.31
CA LEU A 3 -14.69 12.69 -16.10
C LEU A 3 -16.13 13.18 -16.07
N HIS A 4 -16.81 12.95 -14.97
CA HIS A 4 -18.18 13.37 -14.75
C HIS A 4 -18.28 14.21 -13.49
N MET A 5 -19.11 15.24 -13.53
CA MET A 5 -19.41 16.08 -12.39
C MET A 5 -20.91 15.99 -12.08
N PRO A 6 -21.32 15.36 -10.97
CA PRO A 6 -22.71 15.37 -10.54
C PRO A 6 -23.13 16.76 -10.11
N GLN A 7 -24.38 17.14 -10.42
CA GLN A 7 -24.89 18.49 -10.19
C GLN A 7 -25.94 18.57 -9.08
N ASP A 8 -26.43 17.45 -8.58
CA ASP A 8 -27.41 17.40 -7.51
C ASP A 8 -26.80 16.87 -6.20
N GLU A 9 -27.41 17.25 -5.09
CA GLU A 9 -26.94 16.88 -3.76
C GLU A 9 -27.11 15.39 -3.46
N GLU A 10 -28.16 14.76 -4.02
CA GLU A 10 -28.41 13.33 -3.87
C GLU A 10 -27.29 12.49 -4.51
N SER A 11 -26.90 12.84 -5.73
CA SER A 11 -25.78 12.18 -6.43
C SER A 11 -24.46 12.39 -5.69
N GLU A 12 -24.21 13.57 -5.17
CA GLU A 12 -23.02 13.85 -4.37
C GLU A 12 -22.98 12.99 -3.10
N ALA A 13 -24.08 12.88 -2.39
CA ALA A 13 -24.18 12.08 -1.18
C ALA A 13 -23.94 10.59 -1.46
N GLU A 14 -24.53 10.07 -2.52
CA GLU A 14 -24.32 8.66 -2.95
C GLU A 14 -22.87 8.40 -3.36
N LEU A 15 -22.26 9.30 -4.10
CA LEU A 15 -20.86 9.16 -4.50
C LEU A 15 -19.91 9.18 -3.31
N LYS A 16 -20.15 10.05 -2.34
CA LYS A 16 -19.30 10.14 -1.14
C LYS A 16 -19.48 8.97 -0.18
N ASN A 17 -20.69 8.49 0.00
CA ASN A 17 -21.03 7.55 1.07
C ASN A 17 -21.17 6.10 0.60
N LEU A 18 -21.42 5.85 -0.68
CA LEU A 18 -21.62 4.51 -1.23
C LEU A 18 -20.57 4.15 -2.27
N ALA A 19 -20.33 5.01 -3.26
CA ALA A 19 -19.50 4.70 -4.41
C ALA A 19 -18.01 5.06 -4.23
N ALA A 20 -17.64 5.70 -3.15
CA ALA A 20 -16.24 6.09 -2.90
C ALA A 20 -15.31 4.86 -2.89
N VAL A 21 -14.12 5.02 -3.46
CA VAL A 21 -13.14 3.93 -3.62
C VAL A 21 -12.85 3.16 -2.32
N PRO A 22 -12.71 3.80 -1.14
CA PRO A 22 -12.48 3.07 0.10
C PRO A 22 -13.56 2.03 0.45
N TYR A 23 -14.78 2.23 -0.03
CA TYR A 23 -15.88 1.29 0.19
C TYR A 23 -15.99 0.21 -0.89
N GLN A 24 -15.20 0.30 -1.97
CA GLN A 24 -15.24 -0.60 -3.11
C GLN A 24 -14.06 -1.58 -3.15
N ILE A 25 -13.28 -1.68 -2.11
CA ILE A 25 -12.06 -2.51 -2.10
C ILE A 25 -12.39 -3.99 -2.17
N ILE A 26 -13.43 -4.42 -1.45
CA ILE A 26 -13.85 -5.82 -1.40
C ILE A 26 -15.13 -6.02 -2.22
N SER A 27 -15.11 -6.98 -3.13
CA SER A 27 -16.29 -7.35 -3.92
C SER A 27 -17.24 -8.22 -3.11
N PRO A 28 -18.53 -7.85 -2.98
CA PRO A 28 -19.52 -8.71 -2.34
C PRO A 28 -19.89 -9.94 -3.18
N ALA A 29 -19.62 -9.91 -4.49
CA ALA A 29 -19.94 -11.04 -5.37
C ALA A 29 -18.97 -12.22 -5.18
N ASN A 30 -17.68 -11.95 -4.94
CA ASN A 30 -16.63 -12.96 -4.92
C ASN A 30 -15.91 -13.09 -3.57
N ASN A 31 -16.26 -12.28 -2.58
CA ASN A 31 -15.56 -12.19 -1.29
C ASN A 31 -14.04 -11.98 -1.45
N ALA A 32 -13.64 -11.28 -2.49
CA ALA A 32 -12.25 -11.02 -2.82
C ALA A 32 -12.03 -9.53 -3.06
N SER A 33 -10.80 -9.09 -2.89
CA SER A 33 -10.43 -7.72 -3.17
C SER A 33 -10.41 -7.49 -4.69
N ILE A 34 -11.02 -6.39 -5.15
CA ILE A 34 -10.96 -5.94 -6.55
C ILE A 34 -9.87 -4.90 -6.77
N VAL A 35 -9.42 -4.23 -5.74
CA VAL A 35 -8.33 -3.27 -5.81
C VAL A 35 -7.04 -3.96 -5.39
N GLY A 36 -6.04 -3.91 -6.24
CA GLY A 36 -4.75 -4.52 -6.00
C GLY A 36 -3.67 -3.92 -6.89
N VAL A 37 -2.45 -4.38 -6.72
CA VAL A 37 -1.32 -3.99 -7.56
C VAL A 37 -1.28 -4.84 -8.84
N PHE A 38 -0.97 -4.22 -9.97
CA PHE A 38 -0.86 -4.90 -11.27
C PHE A 38 0.15 -4.19 -12.18
N GLN A 39 0.52 -4.85 -13.30
CA GLN A 39 1.48 -4.33 -14.29
C GLN A 39 2.79 -3.87 -13.64
N ASP A 40 3.23 -2.64 -13.88
CA ASP A 40 4.50 -2.10 -13.40
C ASP A 40 4.57 -2.00 -11.89
N SER A 41 3.45 -1.74 -11.22
CA SER A 41 3.39 -1.75 -9.75
C SER A 41 3.65 -3.13 -9.17
N LEU A 42 3.17 -4.19 -9.83
CA LEU A 42 3.46 -5.57 -9.44
C LEU A 42 4.93 -5.91 -9.62
N LEU A 43 5.52 -5.51 -10.75
CA LEU A 43 6.95 -5.69 -10.99
C LEU A 43 7.80 -4.93 -9.97
N GLY A 44 7.43 -3.68 -9.69
CA GLY A 44 8.10 -2.85 -8.69
C GLY A 44 8.04 -3.47 -7.30
N ALA A 45 6.87 -3.96 -6.90
CA ALA A 45 6.69 -4.64 -5.62
C ALA A 45 7.51 -5.93 -5.53
N TYR A 46 7.55 -6.72 -6.59
CA TYR A 46 8.38 -7.92 -6.65
C TYR A 46 9.87 -7.60 -6.50
N ARG A 47 10.36 -6.62 -7.24
CA ARG A 47 11.78 -6.21 -7.15
C ARG A 47 12.12 -5.60 -5.80
N PHE A 48 11.22 -4.80 -5.24
CA PHE A 48 11.42 -4.15 -3.94
C PHE A 48 11.44 -5.16 -2.78
N THR A 49 10.65 -6.22 -2.85
CA THR A 49 10.53 -7.23 -1.79
C THR A 49 11.55 -8.36 -1.88
N ARG A 50 12.52 -8.27 -2.76
CA ARG A 50 13.60 -9.26 -2.84
C ARG A 50 14.48 -9.20 -1.59
N PRO A 51 14.96 -10.34 -1.08
CA PRO A 51 15.74 -10.39 0.15
C PRO A 51 17.12 -9.77 0.04
N ASP A 52 17.64 -9.59 -1.17
CA ASP A 52 18.93 -8.99 -1.46
C ASP A 52 18.90 -7.45 -1.50
N ILE A 53 17.71 -6.85 -1.43
CA ILE A 53 17.54 -5.40 -1.51
C ILE A 53 17.78 -4.75 -0.14
N LYS A 54 18.76 -3.88 -0.09
CA LYS A 54 19.13 -3.12 1.10
C LYS A 54 19.27 -1.64 0.78
N PHE A 55 18.96 -0.82 1.74
CA PHE A 55 19.01 0.64 1.63
C PHE A 55 19.93 1.21 2.71
N ASN A 56 20.57 2.31 2.41
CA ASN A 56 21.20 3.12 3.44
C ASN A 56 20.14 3.95 4.19
N GLN A 57 20.53 4.54 5.31
CA GLN A 57 19.62 5.31 6.15
C GLN A 57 18.99 6.50 5.40
N LEU A 58 19.76 7.18 4.57
CA LEU A 58 19.29 8.35 3.82
C LEU A 58 18.24 7.97 2.79
N ASP A 59 18.49 6.92 2.02
CA ASP A 59 17.54 6.44 1.01
C ASP A 59 16.25 5.92 1.65
N ALA A 60 16.36 5.20 2.76
CA ALA A 60 15.19 4.74 3.51
C ALA A 60 14.35 5.90 4.04
N MET A 61 14.98 6.95 4.57
CA MET A 61 14.27 8.14 5.02
C MET A 61 13.62 8.90 3.86
N ASN A 62 14.27 8.99 2.70
CA ASN A 62 13.70 9.61 1.51
C ASN A 62 12.47 8.86 1.01
N LEU A 63 12.50 7.52 1.02
CA LEU A 63 11.35 6.72 0.64
C LEU A 63 10.16 6.90 1.59
N LEU A 64 10.43 7.04 2.88
CA LEU A 64 9.41 7.16 3.91
C LEU A 64 8.91 8.58 4.14
N MET A 65 9.52 9.59 3.54
CA MET A 65 9.17 10.99 3.84
C MET A 65 7.76 11.40 3.43
N SER A 66 7.10 10.63 2.56
CA SER A 66 5.68 10.84 2.21
C SER A 66 4.71 10.42 3.31
N PHE A 67 5.18 9.73 4.34
CA PHE A 67 4.36 9.25 5.45
C PHE A 67 4.47 10.16 6.68
N ASN A 68 3.33 10.41 7.31
CA ASN A 68 3.27 11.30 8.47
C ASN A 68 3.76 10.67 9.78
N LYS A 69 3.78 9.34 9.85
CA LYS A 69 4.15 8.60 11.07
C LYS A 69 5.30 7.65 10.79
N ILE A 70 6.51 8.13 10.99
CA ILE A 70 7.73 7.35 10.77
C ILE A 70 8.46 7.19 12.10
N ASN A 71 8.87 5.97 12.42
CA ASN A 71 9.73 5.70 13.56
C ASN A 71 11.21 5.84 13.16
N THR A 72 11.74 7.03 13.26
CA THR A 72 13.13 7.33 12.92
C THR A 72 14.14 6.63 13.81
N SER A 73 13.76 6.28 15.04
CA SER A 73 14.64 5.58 15.97
C SER A 73 14.98 4.16 15.52
N ALA A 74 14.02 3.48 14.87
CA ALA A 74 14.26 2.16 14.30
C ALA A 74 15.24 2.20 13.12
N LEU A 75 15.20 3.27 12.32
CA LEU A 75 16.08 3.45 11.16
C LEU A 75 17.52 3.83 11.54
N LYS A 76 17.72 4.47 12.68
CA LYS A 76 19.04 4.91 13.14
C LYS A 76 19.92 3.79 13.67
N LYS A 77 19.34 2.64 14.00
CA LYS A 77 20.07 1.54 14.62
C LYS A 77 20.85 0.65 13.64
N SER A 78 20.50 0.69 12.36
CA SER A 78 21.07 -0.18 11.35
C SER A 78 21.82 0.60 10.29
N LYS A 79 23.03 0.15 9.92
CA LYS A 79 23.74 0.70 8.76
C LYS A 79 23.08 0.33 7.43
N GLU A 80 22.44 -0.82 7.38
CA GLU A 80 21.71 -1.34 6.24
C GLU A 80 20.28 -1.63 6.66
N ILE A 81 19.32 -1.11 5.91
CA ILE A 81 17.90 -1.26 6.18
C ILE A 81 17.30 -2.10 5.05
N THR A 82 16.57 -3.15 5.41
CA THR A 82 15.91 -4.01 4.43
C THR A 82 14.61 -3.37 3.93
N SER A 83 14.19 -3.74 2.73
CA SER A 83 12.90 -3.32 2.18
C SER A 83 11.72 -3.71 3.09
N PHE A 84 11.82 -4.85 3.77
CA PHE A 84 10.79 -5.31 4.71
C PHE A 84 10.67 -4.40 5.94
N GLU A 85 11.78 -3.88 6.46
CA GLU A 85 11.76 -2.91 7.56
C GLU A 85 11.10 -1.59 7.14
N ILE A 86 11.34 -1.14 5.91
CA ILE A 86 10.69 0.05 5.35
C ILE A 86 9.17 -0.21 5.20
N MET A 87 8.78 -1.33 4.63
CA MET A 87 7.36 -1.69 4.47
C MET A 87 6.64 -1.85 5.80
N SER A 88 7.31 -2.38 6.82
CA SER A 88 6.74 -2.55 8.16
C SER A 88 6.36 -1.23 8.82
N GLN A 89 6.99 -0.13 8.44
CA GLN A 89 6.62 1.20 8.93
C GLN A 89 5.35 1.76 8.30
N ILE A 90 5.05 1.31 7.09
CA ILE A 90 3.90 1.76 6.31
C ILE A 90 2.68 0.89 6.60
N MET A 91 2.89 -0.42 6.68
CA MET A 91 1.81 -1.38 6.89
C MET A 91 1.26 -1.29 8.31
N PRO A 92 -0.05 -1.48 8.49
CA PRO A 92 -0.61 -1.59 9.82
C PRO A 92 -0.05 -2.82 10.55
N PRO A 93 -0.06 -2.85 11.90
CA PRO A 93 0.45 -3.98 12.67
C PRO A 93 -0.47 -5.20 12.53
N LEU A 94 -0.25 -5.95 11.47
CA LEU A 94 -0.99 -7.18 11.16
C LEU A 94 -0.09 -8.39 11.35
N THR A 95 -0.58 -9.37 12.08
CA THR A 95 0.01 -10.71 12.12
C THR A 95 -0.75 -11.59 11.14
N MET A 96 -0.27 -11.67 9.91
CA MET A 96 -0.89 -12.46 8.86
C MET A 96 0.14 -13.36 8.19
N LYS A 97 -0.21 -14.63 8.05
CA LYS A 97 0.59 -15.60 7.34
C LYS A 97 -0.24 -16.15 6.19
N PHE A 98 0.18 -15.88 4.98
CA PHE A 98 -0.51 -16.34 3.78
C PHE A 98 0.49 -17.11 2.91
N GLY A 99 0.10 -18.30 2.50
CA GLY A 99 0.89 -19.13 1.60
C GLY A 99 0.08 -19.52 0.36
N ASN A 100 0.72 -19.47 -0.80
CA ASN A 100 0.15 -19.98 -2.03
C ASN A 100 0.54 -21.46 -2.18
N LYS A 101 -0.37 -22.28 -2.72
CA LYS A 101 -0.11 -23.71 -2.97
C LYS A 101 0.98 -23.97 -4.03
N TRP A 102 1.38 -22.93 -4.77
CA TRP A 102 2.33 -23.04 -5.88
C TRP A 102 3.76 -22.61 -5.54
N PHE A 103 4.01 -22.19 -4.30
CA PHE A 103 5.32 -21.80 -3.79
C PHE A 103 5.57 -22.37 -2.39
#